data_8f3c6d4beffed3626efa484070c32c23
#
_entry.id   8f3c6d4beffed3626efa484070c32c23
#
_cell.length_a   1.000
_cell.length_b   1.000
_cell.length_c   1.000
_cell.angle_alpha   90.00
_cell.angle_beta   90.00
_cell.angle_gamma   90.00
#
_symmetry.space_group_name_H-M   'P 1'
#
loop_
_entity.id
_entity.type
_entity.pdbx_description
1 polymer ?
#
loop_
_entity_poly.entity_id
_entity_poly.type
_entity_poly.pdbx_seq_one_letter_code
_entity_poly.pdbx_strand_id
1 'polypeptide(L)' 'MLGRLNHVAIVVPDLNAAAATYRASLGATVSEPETLPDHGVTVVFVELPNTKIELLEPLSLIHI' A
#
# COMPACT_ATOMS: atom_id res chain seq x y z
N MET A 1 19.34 -9.98 -7.51
CA MET A 1 19.98 -8.70 -7.46
C MET A 1 19.20 -7.73 -6.63
N LEU A 2 19.79 -7.39 -5.57
CA LEU A 2 19.07 -6.62 -4.57
C LEU A 2 18.88 -5.19 -4.93
N GLY A 3 19.73 -4.65 -5.75
CA GLY A 3 19.58 -3.28 -6.15
C GLY A 3 18.34 -3.00 -6.97
N ARG A 4 17.63 -4.04 -7.34
CA ARG A 4 16.42 -3.87 -8.15
C ARG A 4 15.17 -3.81 -7.34
N LEU A 5 15.28 -3.87 -6.04
CA LEU A 5 14.09 -3.79 -5.21
C LEU A 5 13.57 -2.37 -5.29
N ASN A 6 12.45 -2.22 -5.93
CA ASN A 6 11.87 -0.90 -6.10
C ASN A 6 10.42 -0.86 -5.63
N HIS A 7 10.03 -1.85 -4.84
CA HIS A 7 8.73 -1.75 -4.20
C HIS A 7 8.70 -2.64 -2.98
N VAL A 8 7.99 -2.20 -1.97
CA VAL A 8 7.86 -2.86 -0.70
C VAL A 8 6.39 -2.99 -0.39
N ALA A 9 5.96 -4.14 0.09
CA ALA A 9 4.58 -4.38 0.47
C ALA A 9 4.44 -4.31 1.98
N ILE A 10 3.49 -3.53 2.47
CA ILE A 10 3.26 -3.35 3.90
C ILE A 10 1.79 -3.58 4.19
N VAL A 11 1.50 -4.45 5.15
CA VAL A 11 0.13 -4.70 5.60
C VAL A 11 -0.23 -3.66 6.64
N VAL A 12 -1.37 -2.99 6.46
CA VAL A 12 -1.83 -1.95 7.37
C VAL A 12 -3.26 -2.24 7.80
N PRO A 13 -3.64 -1.84 9.02
CA PRO A 13 -5.00 -2.09 9.49
C PRO A 13 -6.03 -1.11 8.92
N ASP A 14 -5.59 0.06 8.46
CA ASP A 14 -6.50 1.07 7.93
C ASP A 14 -5.84 1.70 6.73
N LEU A 15 -6.27 1.27 5.54
CA LEU A 15 -5.66 1.69 4.30
C LEU A 15 -5.82 3.18 4.06
N ASN A 16 -7.01 3.71 4.35
CA ASN A 16 -7.27 5.12 4.10
C ASN A 16 -6.42 6.02 4.99
N ALA A 17 -6.26 5.63 6.25
CA ALA A 17 -5.43 6.39 7.17
C ALA A 17 -3.97 6.34 6.76
N ALA A 18 -3.50 5.17 6.36
CA ALA A 18 -2.12 5.01 5.94
C ALA A 18 -1.85 5.82 4.67
N ALA A 19 -2.76 5.74 3.71
CA ALA A 19 -2.61 6.50 2.46
C ALA A 19 -2.57 7.99 2.73
N ALA A 20 -3.44 8.48 3.62
CA ALA A 20 -3.46 9.89 3.96
C ALA A 20 -2.15 10.32 4.61
N THR A 21 -1.59 9.46 5.47
CA THR A 21 -0.33 9.76 6.12
C THR A 21 0.80 9.90 5.11
N TYR A 22 0.88 8.97 4.17
CA TYR A 22 1.94 9.05 3.16
C TYR A 22 1.76 10.27 2.27
N ARG A 23 0.52 10.58 1.91
CA ARG A 23 0.27 11.73 1.06
C ARG A 23 0.66 13.01 1.78
N ALA A 24 0.29 13.13 3.05
CA ALA A 24 0.54 14.36 3.81
C ALA A 24 2.00 14.48 4.23
N SER A 25 2.62 13.38 4.66
CA SER A 25 3.96 13.44 5.23
C SER A 25 5.04 13.44 4.19
N LEU A 26 4.83 12.73 3.08
CA LEU A 26 5.88 12.56 2.07
C LEU A 26 5.55 13.26 0.77
N GLY A 27 4.36 13.79 0.63
CA GLY A 27 3.94 14.38 -0.63
C GLY A 27 3.89 13.36 -1.75
N ALA A 28 3.68 12.11 -1.42
CA ALA A 28 3.72 11.03 -2.40
C ALA A 28 2.45 11.02 -3.23
N THR A 29 2.54 10.44 -4.41
CA THR A 29 1.39 10.17 -5.24
C THR A 29 0.79 8.84 -4.79
N VAL A 30 -0.50 8.84 -4.49
CA VAL A 30 -1.20 7.67 -3.97
C VAL A 30 -2.27 7.27 -4.97
N SER A 31 -2.26 5.99 -5.37
CA SER A 31 -3.22 5.49 -6.33
C SER A 31 -4.60 5.32 -5.70
N GLU A 32 -5.60 5.07 -6.54
CA GLU A 32 -6.92 4.71 -6.07
C GLU A 32 -6.88 3.33 -5.45
N PRO A 33 -7.68 3.09 -4.40
CA PRO A 33 -7.74 1.76 -3.82
C PRO A 33 -8.29 0.74 -4.81
N GLU A 34 -7.69 -0.44 -4.80
CA GLU A 34 -8.14 -1.53 -5.65
C GLU A 34 -8.32 -2.78 -4.80
N THR A 35 -9.51 -3.37 -4.86
CA THR A 35 -9.80 -4.58 -4.11
C THR A 35 -9.43 -5.79 -4.95
N LEU A 36 -8.66 -6.70 -4.34
CA LEU A 36 -8.25 -7.94 -4.98
C LEU A 36 -8.88 -9.11 -4.23
N PRO A 37 -10.09 -9.51 -4.62
CA PRO A 37 -10.81 -10.55 -3.85
C PRO A 37 -10.07 -11.86 -3.79
N ASP A 38 -9.35 -12.22 -4.86
CA ASP A 38 -8.62 -13.48 -4.89
C ASP A 38 -7.50 -13.51 -3.87
N HIS A 39 -7.00 -12.35 -3.49
CA HIS A 39 -5.94 -12.24 -2.51
C HIS A 39 -6.46 -11.82 -1.14
N GLY A 40 -7.73 -11.47 -1.04
CA GLY A 40 -8.34 -11.07 0.23
C GLY A 40 -7.82 -9.76 0.76
N VAL A 41 -7.45 -8.83 -0.11
CA VAL A 41 -6.89 -7.54 0.30
C VAL A 41 -7.39 -6.43 -0.59
N THR A 42 -7.32 -5.21 -0.06
CA THR A 42 -7.42 -3.98 -0.85
C THR A 42 -6.03 -3.35 -0.87
N VAL A 43 -5.61 -2.87 -2.02
CA VAL A 43 -4.26 -2.34 -2.18
C VAL A 43 -4.29 -0.89 -2.62
N VAL A 44 -3.24 -0.16 -2.23
CA VAL A 44 -2.97 1.18 -2.70
C VAL A 44 -1.47 1.25 -2.97
N PHE A 45 -1.09 1.89 -4.07
CA PHE A 45 0.32 2.11 -4.37
C PHE A 45 0.70 3.54 -4.03
N VAL A 46 1.80 3.69 -3.31
CA VAL A 46 2.37 4.99 -2.96
C VAL A 46 3.63 5.14 -3.78
N GLU A 47 3.66 6.13 -4.66
CA GLU A 47 4.82 6.32 -5.53
C GLU A 47 5.70 7.43 -5.02
N LEU A 48 6.96 7.10 -4.86
CA LEU A 48 8.00 8.01 -4.42
C LEU A 48 9.01 8.14 -5.55
N PRO A 49 9.89 9.16 -5.50
CA PRO A 49 10.79 9.39 -6.62
C PRO A 49 11.65 8.19 -7.01
N ASN A 50 12.04 7.37 -6.05
CA ASN A 50 12.95 6.27 -6.33
C ASN A 50 12.43 4.92 -5.88
N THR A 51 11.16 4.83 -5.49
CA THR A 51 10.61 3.55 -5.06
C THR A 51 9.08 3.60 -5.09
N LYS A 52 8.49 2.45 -4.84
CA LYS A 52 7.04 2.33 -4.77
C LYS A 52 6.70 1.47 -3.57
N ILE A 53 5.73 1.90 -2.79
CA ILE A 53 5.26 1.16 -1.63
C ILE A 53 3.86 0.67 -1.92
N GLU A 54 3.61 -0.60 -1.63
CA GLU A 54 2.29 -1.19 -1.79
C GLU A 54 1.69 -1.37 -0.41
N LEU A 55 0.57 -0.69 -0.14
CA LEU A 55 -0.12 -0.81 1.13
C LEU A 55 -1.26 -1.79 0.97
N LEU A 56 -1.37 -2.75 1.88
CA LEU A 56 -2.35 -3.82 1.80
C LEU A 56 -3.21 -3.80 3.05
N GLU A 57 -4.52 -3.79 2.87
CA GLU A 57 -5.43 -3.93 4.00
C GLU A 57 -6.23 -5.21 3.80
N PRO A 58 -6.20 -6.14 4.75
CA PRO A 58 -6.98 -7.38 4.62
C PRO A 58 -8.46 -7.08 4.54
N LEU A 59 -9.18 -7.83 3.71
CA LEU A 59 -10.62 -7.67 3.59
C LEU A 59 -11.34 -8.17 4.82
N SER A 60 -10.75 -9.10 5.54
CA SER A 60 -11.36 -9.63 6.74
C SER A 60 -10.29 -9.82 7.79
N LEU A 61 -10.48 -9.19 8.95
CA LEU A 61 -9.56 -9.32 10.05
C LEU A 61 -9.60 -10.70 10.68
N ILE A 62 -10.66 -11.42 10.45
CA ILE A 62 -10.80 -12.75 11.02
C ILE A 62 -9.76 -13.70 10.46
N HIS A 63 -9.31 -13.46 9.27
CA HIS A 63 -8.39 -14.35 8.59
C HIS A 63 -6.94 -14.02 8.82
N ILE A 64 -6.68 -13.07 9.65
CA ILE A 64 -5.32 -12.74 10.01
C ILE A 64 -4.88 -13.50 11.24
#